data_390564ad3e45f66980ccdc3f41322fe7
#
_entry.id   390564ad3e45f66980ccdc3f41322fe7
#
_cell.length_a   1.000
_cell.length_b   1.000
_cell.length_c   1.000
_cell.angle_alpha   90.00
_cell.angle_beta   90.00
_cell.angle_gamma   90.00
#
_symmetry.space_group_name_H-M   'P 1'
#
loop_
_entity.id
_entity.type
_entity.pdbx_description
1 polymer ?
#
loop_
_entity_poly.entity_id
_entity_poly.type
_entity_poly.pdbx_seq_one_letter_code
_entity_poly.pdbx_strand_id
1 'polypeptide(L)'
;MKDVYFAAAVLSIFILAACKSAPRGQTQAPSGENYPNLTARANELSDALEHKDYAKVVDLTYPKVIEYAGGREKLLTAMTNELKTMEAEGVQIISSKSSAPSQYVHDAGGIYAVVPITSKFKAKDGIFQVEGSLIAISADAGQSWTFIDATGKDQVELKKLLPNLDKLKLPPEKEPVKVTS
;
A
#
# COMPACT_ATOMS: atom_id res chain seq x y z
N MET A 1 11.05 -24.44 8.60
CA MET A 1 11.61 -23.34 7.83
C MET A 1 10.55 -22.96 6.81
N LYS A 2 9.60 -22.14 7.23
CA LYS A 2 8.54 -21.56 6.37
C LYS A 2 8.55 -20.08 6.69
N ASP A 3 9.52 -19.38 6.09
CA ASP A 3 9.99 -18.15 6.61
C ASP A 3 9.76 -17.03 5.60
N VAL A 4 9.10 -15.99 6.12
CA VAL A 4 9.41 -14.61 5.80
C VAL A 4 9.15 -14.19 4.34
N TYR A 5 7.94 -14.37 3.87
CA TYR A 5 7.49 -13.75 2.60
C TYR A 5 6.53 -12.58 2.82
N PHE A 6 6.69 -11.82 3.90
CA PHE A 6 5.72 -10.75 4.18
C PHE A 6 6.24 -9.35 3.89
N ALA A 7 7.52 -9.21 3.64
CA ALA A 7 8.13 -7.93 3.36
C ALA A 7 8.59 -7.75 1.90
N ALA A 8 8.64 -8.82 1.12
CA ALA A 8 9.24 -8.85 -0.21
C ALA A 8 8.38 -8.28 -1.35
N ALA A 9 7.30 -7.57 -1.06
CA ALA A 9 6.42 -7.05 -2.11
C ALA A 9 6.80 -5.66 -2.63
N VAL A 10 7.95 -5.13 -2.24
CA VAL A 10 8.36 -3.80 -2.72
C VAL A 10 9.34 -3.87 -3.89
N LEU A 11 9.95 -5.02 -4.18
CA LEU A 11 10.88 -5.07 -5.31
C LEU A 11 11.10 -6.47 -5.86
N SER A 12 10.16 -6.99 -6.63
CA SER A 12 10.49 -7.98 -7.65
C SER A 12 10.69 -7.26 -8.97
N ILE A 13 11.88 -6.70 -9.15
CA ILE A 13 12.35 -6.27 -10.47
C ILE A 13 12.76 -7.54 -11.20
N PHE A 14 11.90 -8.10 -12.03
CA PHE A 14 12.28 -9.01 -13.10
C PHE A 14 11.73 -8.51 -14.44
N ILE A 15 12.68 -8.42 -15.32
CA ILE A 15 12.72 -7.92 -16.69
C ILE A 15 11.93 -8.84 -17.63
N LEU A 16 11.30 -8.21 -18.65
CA LEU A 16 10.86 -8.69 -19.95
C LEU A 16 9.45 -9.32 -20.08
N ALA A 17 8.56 -8.59 -20.67
CA ALA A 17 8.21 -8.70 -22.08
C ALA A 17 6.98 -7.87 -22.46
N ALA A 18 7.02 -7.30 -23.62
CA ALA A 18 6.21 -6.30 -24.27
C ALA A 18 4.70 -6.56 -24.41
N CYS A 19 3.98 -5.42 -24.49
CA CYS A 19 2.80 -5.13 -25.31
C CYS A 19 1.42 -5.45 -24.78
N LYS A 20 0.67 -4.45 -24.38
CA LYS A 20 -0.43 -3.81 -25.15
C LYS A 20 -1.18 -2.83 -24.28
N SER A 21 -1.26 -1.60 -24.77
CA SER A 21 -2.07 -0.53 -24.19
C SER A 21 -3.56 -0.88 -24.21
N ALA A 22 -4.18 -0.88 -23.04
CA ALA A 22 -5.63 -0.90 -22.87
C ALA A 22 -6.10 0.45 -22.29
N PRO A 23 -7.34 0.89 -22.62
CA PRO A 23 -7.77 2.27 -22.38
C PRO A 23 -7.97 2.59 -20.91
N ARG A 24 -7.63 3.83 -20.53
CA ARG A 24 -7.88 4.42 -19.22
C ARG A 24 -9.38 4.40 -18.89
N GLY A 25 -9.80 3.44 -18.09
CA GLY A 25 -11.05 3.51 -17.36
C GLY A 25 -10.81 4.26 -16.05
N GLN A 26 -11.17 5.54 -15.99
CA GLN A 26 -11.31 6.24 -14.73
C GLN A 26 -12.50 5.62 -13.99
N THR A 27 -12.23 4.86 -12.95
CA THR A 27 -13.27 4.42 -12.02
C THR A 27 -13.54 5.59 -11.08
N GLN A 28 -14.56 6.35 -11.37
CA GLN A 28 -15.05 7.46 -10.54
C GLN A 28 -15.58 6.88 -9.22
N ALA A 29 -15.17 7.45 -8.09
CA ALA A 29 -15.76 7.14 -6.80
C ALA A 29 -17.27 7.41 -6.83
N PRO A 30 -18.10 6.61 -6.13
CA PRO A 30 -19.52 6.90 -5.98
C PRO A 30 -19.67 8.31 -5.38
N SER A 31 -20.34 9.20 -6.11
CA SER A 31 -20.58 10.55 -5.70
C SER A 31 -21.41 10.58 -4.42
N GLY A 32 -20.83 10.99 -3.29
CA GLY A 32 -21.56 11.26 -2.06
C GLY A 32 -20.87 10.89 -0.75
N GLU A 33 -19.99 9.90 -0.71
CA GLU A 33 -19.27 9.53 0.51
C GLU A 33 -17.98 10.33 0.65
N ASN A 34 -17.80 11.00 1.78
CA ASN A 34 -16.60 11.75 2.08
C ASN A 34 -16.21 11.55 3.55
N TYR A 35 -15.02 11.00 3.76
CA TYR A 35 -14.39 10.86 5.07
C TYR A 35 -13.11 11.70 5.10
N PRO A 36 -13.18 12.99 5.50
CA PRO A 36 -12.01 13.89 5.47
C PRO A 36 -10.82 13.35 6.30
N ASN A 37 -11.12 12.64 7.39
CA ASN A 37 -10.12 12.01 8.24
C ASN A 37 -9.42 10.83 7.56
N LEU A 38 -10.05 10.14 6.59
CA LEU A 38 -9.38 9.10 5.80
C LEU A 38 -8.22 9.68 5.00
N THR A 39 -8.47 10.78 4.27
CA THR A 39 -7.42 11.43 3.48
C THR A 39 -6.28 11.94 4.38
N ALA A 40 -6.62 12.53 5.53
CA ALA A 40 -5.62 12.98 6.50
C ALA A 40 -4.76 11.80 7.01
N ARG A 41 -5.40 10.67 7.35
CA ARG A 41 -4.69 9.47 7.82
C ARG A 41 -3.82 8.81 6.73
N ALA A 42 -4.29 8.78 5.48
CA ALA A 42 -3.51 8.27 4.36
C ALA A 42 -2.28 9.14 4.08
N ASN A 43 -2.41 10.48 4.20
CA ASN A 43 -1.28 11.39 4.11
C ASN A 43 -0.30 11.17 5.27
N GLU A 44 -0.80 10.99 6.51
CA GLU A 44 0.03 10.69 7.68
C GLU A 44 0.88 9.41 7.47
N LEU A 45 0.30 8.36 6.85
CA LEU A 45 1.04 7.17 6.48
C LEU A 45 2.11 7.46 5.43
N SER A 46 1.78 8.24 4.41
CA SER A 46 2.72 8.64 3.36
C SER A 46 3.88 9.45 3.93
N ASP A 47 3.59 10.42 4.78
CA ASP A 47 4.60 11.24 5.45
C ASP A 47 5.50 10.39 6.36
N ALA A 48 4.93 9.43 7.09
CA ALA A 48 5.69 8.52 7.94
C ALA A 48 6.67 7.65 7.13
N LEU A 49 6.26 7.18 5.94
CA LEU A 49 7.13 6.44 5.03
C LEU A 49 8.28 7.32 4.51
N GLU A 50 8.00 8.56 4.09
CA GLU A 50 9.01 9.50 3.60
C GLU A 50 10.04 9.86 4.67
N HIS A 51 9.59 10.05 5.92
CA HIS A 51 10.46 10.41 7.05
C HIS A 51 11.04 9.21 7.79
N LYS A 52 10.81 7.99 7.30
CA LYS A 52 11.30 6.74 7.90
C LYS A 52 10.80 6.51 9.34
N ASP A 53 9.64 7.07 9.67
CA ASP A 53 8.96 6.80 10.94
C ASP A 53 8.20 5.46 10.86
N TYR A 54 8.96 4.37 10.88
CA TYR A 54 8.41 3.03 10.73
C TYR A 54 7.53 2.60 11.90
N ALA A 55 7.76 3.16 13.08
CA ALA A 55 6.90 2.95 14.23
C ALA A 55 5.48 3.47 13.94
N LYS A 56 5.40 4.66 13.37
CA LYS A 56 4.12 5.27 12.95
C LYS A 56 3.46 4.50 11.80
N VAL A 57 4.24 4.02 10.83
CA VAL A 57 3.71 3.15 9.76
C VAL A 57 3.05 1.91 10.35
N VAL A 58 3.72 1.24 11.32
CA VAL A 58 3.15 0.07 11.99
C VAL A 58 1.90 0.43 12.79
N ASP A 59 1.87 1.57 13.46
CA ASP A 59 0.69 2.04 14.22
C ASP A 59 -0.52 2.35 13.32
N LEU A 60 -0.28 2.68 12.06
CA LEU A 60 -1.30 2.88 11.02
C LEU A 60 -1.65 1.60 10.25
N THR A 61 -0.93 0.53 10.47
CA THR A 61 -1.17 -0.77 9.81
C THR A 61 -2.40 -1.46 10.40
N TYR A 62 -3.18 -2.12 9.55
CA TYR A 62 -4.36 -2.88 9.95
C TYR A 62 -4.01 -3.95 10.99
N PRO A 63 -4.74 -4.05 12.14
CA PRO A 63 -4.37 -4.91 13.26
C PRO A 63 -4.14 -6.38 12.90
N LYS A 64 -4.90 -6.94 11.95
CA LYS A 64 -4.70 -8.33 11.52
C LYS A 64 -3.37 -8.56 10.80
N VAL A 65 -2.81 -7.55 10.14
CA VAL A 65 -1.46 -7.61 9.55
C VAL A 65 -0.43 -7.70 10.68
N ILE A 66 -0.60 -6.89 11.72
CA ILE A 66 0.27 -6.89 12.90
C ILE A 66 0.22 -8.26 13.60
N GLU A 67 -0.99 -8.80 13.79
CA GLU A 67 -1.20 -10.13 14.36
C GLU A 67 -0.54 -11.22 13.51
N TYR A 68 -0.76 -11.20 12.20
CA TYR A 68 -0.18 -12.15 11.26
C TYR A 68 1.35 -12.12 11.25
N ALA A 69 1.95 -10.95 11.41
CA ALA A 69 3.40 -10.78 11.54
C ALA A 69 3.95 -11.26 12.90
N GLY A 70 3.07 -11.66 13.84
CA GLY A 70 3.43 -12.11 15.18
C GLY A 70 3.64 -10.98 16.18
N GLY A 71 3.03 -9.83 15.93
CA GLY A 71 2.96 -8.67 16.81
C GLY A 71 3.72 -7.44 16.30
N ARG A 72 3.45 -6.31 16.95
CA ARG A 72 3.96 -4.99 16.58
C ARG A 72 5.49 -4.95 16.46
N GLU A 73 6.21 -5.47 17.44
CA GLU A 73 7.68 -5.42 17.49
C GLU A 73 8.31 -6.27 16.36
N LYS A 74 7.71 -7.42 16.05
CA LYS A 74 8.20 -8.26 14.95
C LYS A 74 7.97 -7.59 13.61
N LEU A 75 6.80 -6.99 13.39
CA LEU A 75 6.50 -6.24 12.16
C LEU A 75 7.44 -5.05 12.00
N LEU A 76 7.64 -4.27 13.07
CA LEU A 76 8.57 -3.12 13.05
C LEU A 76 10.01 -3.56 12.73
N THR A 77 10.47 -4.65 13.35
CA THR A 77 11.82 -5.17 13.09
C THR A 77 11.95 -5.66 11.65
N ALA A 78 10.98 -6.41 11.14
CA ALA A 78 10.99 -6.92 9.78
C ALA A 78 11.01 -5.76 8.76
N MET A 79 10.11 -4.79 8.91
CA MET A 79 10.04 -3.61 8.05
C MET A 79 11.34 -2.79 8.08
N THR A 80 11.89 -2.55 9.28
CA THR A 80 13.14 -1.80 9.43
C THR A 80 14.31 -2.49 8.74
N ASN A 81 14.42 -3.81 8.89
CA ASN A 81 15.49 -4.59 8.28
C ASN A 81 15.39 -4.59 6.74
N GLU A 82 14.18 -4.74 6.21
CA GLU A 82 13.96 -4.74 4.77
C GLU A 82 14.32 -3.39 4.15
N LEU A 83 13.83 -2.31 4.73
CA LEU A 83 14.12 -0.97 4.21
C LEU A 83 15.61 -0.62 4.31
N LYS A 84 16.32 -1.09 5.35
CA LYS A 84 17.78 -0.99 5.43
C LYS A 84 18.48 -1.79 4.33
N THR A 85 17.95 -2.97 4.00
CA THR A 85 18.49 -3.79 2.90
C THR A 85 18.32 -3.08 1.57
N MET A 86 17.11 -2.54 1.30
CA MET A 86 16.86 -1.73 0.10
C MET A 86 17.82 -0.54 0.00
N GLU A 87 18.05 0.17 1.11
CA GLU A 87 19.00 1.30 1.15
C GLU A 87 20.44 0.86 0.87
N ALA A 88 20.86 -0.28 1.41
CA ALA A 88 22.17 -0.85 1.13
C ALA A 88 22.35 -1.24 -0.34
N GLU A 89 21.27 -1.65 -1.00
CA GLU A 89 21.21 -1.92 -2.44
C GLU A 89 21.14 -0.64 -3.29
N GLY A 90 20.99 0.52 -2.66
CA GLY A 90 20.93 1.84 -3.31
C GLY A 90 19.51 2.25 -3.70
N VAL A 91 18.48 1.61 -3.13
CA VAL A 91 17.08 1.96 -3.35
C VAL A 91 16.56 2.75 -2.15
N GLN A 92 15.97 3.90 -2.41
CA GLN A 92 15.42 4.78 -1.38
C GLN A 92 14.04 5.30 -1.78
N ILE A 93 13.12 5.34 -0.83
CA ILE A 93 11.84 6.04 -0.98
C ILE A 93 12.13 7.55 -0.92
N ILE A 94 11.76 8.29 -1.94
CA ILE A 94 11.97 9.74 -2.00
C ILE A 94 10.68 10.55 -1.94
N SER A 95 9.55 9.94 -2.24
CA SER A 95 8.23 10.50 -1.98
C SER A 95 7.16 9.41 -1.99
N SER A 96 6.10 9.63 -1.23
CA SER A 96 4.88 8.84 -1.27
C SER A 96 3.69 9.79 -1.16
N LYS A 97 2.69 9.63 -2.02
CA LYS A 97 1.51 10.51 -2.04
C LYS A 97 0.25 9.68 -2.21
N SER A 98 -0.69 9.86 -1.30
CA SER A 98 -2.02 9.32 -1.42
C SER A 98 -2.93 10.25 -2.23
N SER A 99 -3.89 9.67 -2.96
CA SER A 99 -4.92 10.38 -3.68
C SER A 99 -6.28 10.21 -3.00
N ALA A 100 -7.30 10.90 -3.48
CA ALA A 100 -8.66 10.68 -3.01
C ALA A 100 -9.07 9.20 -3.19
N PRO A 101 -9.83 8.62 -2.26
CA PRO A 101 -10.32 7.25 -2.39
C PRO A 101 -11.10 7.06 -3.70
N SER A 102 -10.84 5.94 -4.37
CA SER A 102 -11.49 5.58 -5.63
C SER A 102 -12.74 4.74 -5.45
N GLN A 103 -12.91 4.15 -4.27
CA GLN A 103 -14.04 3.27 -3.95
C GLN A 103 -14.26 3.23 -2.44
N TYR A 104 -15.55 3.11 -2.05
CA TYR A 104 -15.97 2.73 -0.70
C TYR A 104 -16.83 1.50 -0.75
N VAL A 105 -16.72 0.63 0.26
CA VAL A 105 -17.53 -0.56 0.45
C VAL A 105 -17.92 -0.67 1.93
N HIS A 106 -19.22 -0.79 2.18
CA HIS A 106 -19.74 -1.08 3.52
C HIS A 106 -20.02 -2.58 3.66
N ASP A 107 -19.56 -3.16 4.74
CA ASP A 107 -19.80 -4.55 5.07
C ASP A 107 -19.90 -4.75 6.58
N ALA A 108 -20.28 -5.96 7.02
CA ALA A 108 -20.43 -6.31 8.43
C ALA A 108 -19.19 -6.05 9.30
N GLY A 109 -18.00 -6.01 8.69
CA GLY A 109 -16.73 -5.71 9.35
C GLY A 109 -16.35 -4.22 9.38
N GLY A 110 -17.17 -3.33 8.81
CA GLY A 110 -16.90 -1.89 8.77
C GLY A 110 -16.93 -1.27 7.39
N ILE A 111 -16.23 -0.16 7.23
CA ILE A 111 -16.07 0.56 5.97
C ILE A 111 -14.68 0.25 5.40
N TYR A 112 -14.64 -0.06 4.14
CA TYR A 112 -13.43 -0.31 3.38
C TYR A 112 -13.31 0.71 2.26
N ALA A 113 -12.11 1.21 2.00
CA ALA A 113 -11.87 2.12 0.90
C ALA A 113 -10.59 1.74 0.14
N VAL A 114 -10.57 1.98 -1.17
CA VAL A 114 -9.36 1.87 -1.99
C VAL A 114 -8.78 3.27 -2.17
N VAL A 115 -7.58 3.49 -1.65
CA VAL A 115 -6.87 4.76 -1.73
C VAL A 115 -5.67 4.59 -2.67
N PRO A 116 -5.68 5.18 -3.86
CA PRO A 116 -4.52 5.13 -4.74
C PRO A 116 -3.32 5.84 -4.12
N ILE A 117 -2.14 5.24 -4.27
CA ILE A 117 -0.87 5.85 -3.88
C ILE A 117 0.09 5.92 -5.05
N THR A 118 0.96 6.92 -5.02
CA THR A 118 2.07 7.05 -5.96
C THR A 118 3.34 7.26 -5.16
N SER A 119 4.27 6.33 -5.29
CA SER A 119 5.56 6.38 -4.61
C SER A 119 6.68 6.56 -5.63
N LYS A 120 7.70 7.33 -5.26
CA LYS A 120 8.92 7.47 -6.07
C LYS A 120 10.09 6.88 -5.30
N PHE A 121 10.88 6.11 -6.01
CA PHE A 121 12.08 5.47 -5.52
C PHE A 121 13.28 5.93 -6.31
N LYS A 122 14.34 6.29 -5.60
CA LYS A 122 15.66 6.47 -6.21
C LYS A 122 16.35 5.12 -6.22
N ALA A 123 16.89 4.74 -7.37
CA ALA A 123 17.73 3.54 -7.55
C ALA A 123 19.02 3.92 -8.30
N LYS A 124 19.94 2.97 -8.47
CA LYS A 124 21.21 3.20 -9.20
C LYS A 124 21.02 3.73 -10.61
N ASP A 125 19.96 3.26 -11.27
CA ASP A 125 19.67 3.57 -12.67
C ASP A 125 18.75 4.77 -12.87
N GLY A 126 18.35 5.45 -11.81
CA GLY A 126 17.49 6.64 -11.86
C GLY A 126 16.34 6.64 -10.86
N ILE A 127 15.35 7.48 -11.12
CA ILE A 127 14.14 7.59 -10.30
C ILE A 127 13.02 6.81 -10.98
N PHE A 128 12.32 6.00 -10.19
CA PHE A 128 11.18 5.21 -10.65
C PHE A 128 9.93 5.62 -9.89
N GLN A 129 8.83 5.70 -10.60
CA GLN A 129 7.50 5.91 -10.03
C GLN A 129 6.74 4.59 -10.03
N VAL A 130 6.15 4.25 -8.89
CA VAL A 130 5.29 3.08 -8.70
C VAL A 130 3.90 3.59 -8.31
N GLU A 131 2.89 3.11 -9.02
CA GLU A 131 1.50 3.32 -8.68
C GLU A 131 0.95 2.09 -7.97
N GLY A 132 0.31 2.31 -6.84
CA GLY A 132 -0.23 1.25 -6.01
C GLY A 132 -1.54 1.63 -5.35
N SER A 133 -1.97 0.83 -4.39
CA SER A 133 -3.19 1.07 -3.64
C SER A 133 -3.04 0.69 -2.18
N LEU A 134 -3.56 1.52 -1.31
CA LEU A 134 -3.86 1.16 0.07
C LEU A 134 -5.31 0.68 0.17
N ILE A 135 -5.53 -0.36 0.95
CA ILE A 135 -6.86 -0.69 1.43
C ILE A 135 -6.99 -0.06 2.81
N ALA A 136 -7.85 0.94 2.93
CA ALA A 136 -8.18 1.58 4.20
C ALA A 136 -9.36 0.86 4.85
N ILE A 137 -9.26 0.61 6.16
CA ILE A 137 -10.26 -0.11 6.95
C ILE A 137 -10.65 0.74 8.16
N SER A 138 -11.96 0.92 8.35
CA SER A 138 -12.55 1.51 9.55
C SER A 138 -13.57 0.56 10.15
N ALA A 139 -13.38 0.20 11.42
CA ALA A 139 -14.31 -0.63 12.17
C ALA A 139 -15.30 0.20 13.02
N ASP A 140 -15.21 1.53 12.98
CA ASP A 140 -15.91 2.48 13.85
C ASP A 140 -16.68 3.56 13.05
N ALA A 141 -17.30 3.15 11.96
CA ALA A 141 -18.10 4.01 11.10
C ALA A 141 -17.34 5.23 10.54
N GLY A 142 -16.07 5.08 10.22
CA GLY A 142 -15.24 6.11 9.60
C GLY A 142 -14.56 7.07 10.59
N GLN A 143 -14.57 6.78 11.89
CA GLN A 143 -13.92 7.63 12.89
C GLN A 143 -12.40 7.43 12.92
N SER A 144 -11.93 6.19 12.75
CA SER A 144 -10.52 5.87 12.62
C SER A 144 -10.24 4.96 11.43
N TRP A 145 -9.01 5.02 10.93
CA TRP A 145 -8.59 4.27 9.75
C TRP A 145 -7.24 3.62 9.96
N THR A 146 -7.13 2.38 9.50
CA THR A 146 -5.88 1.62 9.38
C THR A 146 -5.73 1.11 7.97
N PHE A 147 -4.53 0.69 7.57
CA PHE A 147 -4.21 0.45 6.18
C PHE A 147 -3.55 -0.90 5.95
N ILE A 148 -3.81 -1.46 4.77
CA ILE A 148 -3.02 -2.53 4.16
C ILE A 148 -2.45 -1.97 2.86
N ASP A 149 -1.15 -2.04 2.67
CA ASP A 149 -0.56 -1.81 1.36
C ASP A 149 -0.84 -3.03 0.47
N ALA A 150 -1.60 -2.81 -0.59
CA ALA A 150 -1.98 -3.83 -1.56
C ALA A 150 -1.09 -3.80 -2.82
N THR A 151 -0.10 -2.91 -2.88
CA THR A 151 0.81 -2.77 -4.01
C THR A 151 1.61 -4.05 -4.21
N GLY A 152 1.53 -4.66 -5.39
CA GLY A 152 2.26 -5.88 -5.73
C GLY A 152 1.88 -7.11 -4.91
N LYS A 153 0.77 -7.09 -4.16
CA LYS A 153 0.35 -8.22 -3.35
C LYS A 153 -0.62 -9.14 -4.08
N ASP A 154 -0.40 -10.44 -3.91
CA ASP A 154 -1.32 -11.46 -4.40
C ASP A 154 -2.68 -11.34 -3.69
N GLN A 155 -3.74 -11.41 -4.49
CA GLN A 155 -5.13 -11.42 -3.97
C GLN A 155 -5.39 -12.57 -3.00
N VAL A 156 -4.73 -13.71 -3.14
CA VAL A 156 -4.88 -14.86 -2.25
C VAL A 156 -4.34 -14.53 -0.85
N GLU A 157 -3.24 -13.80 -0.76
CA GLU A 157 -2.68 -13.34 0.51
C GLU A 157 -3.56 -12.27 1.17
N LEU A 158 -4.02 -11.31 0.37
CA LEU A 158 -4.92 -10.27 0.87
C LEU A 158 -6.25 -10.84 1.38
N LYS A 159 -6.78 -11.89 0.75
CA LYS A 159 -8.01 -12.58 1.20
C LYS A 159 -7.87 -13.25 2.58
N LYS A 160 -6.68 -13.66 2.98
CA LYS A 160 -6.44 -14.20 4.33
C LYS A 160 -6.64 -13.14 5.40
N LEU A 161 -6.32 -11.88 5.08
CA LEU A 161 -6.48 -10.72 5.97
C LEU A 161 -7.88 -10.11 5.86
N LEU A 162 -8.41 -10.07 4.65
CA LEU A 162 -9.69 -9.47 4.30
C LEU A 162 -10.56 -10.48 3.53
N PRO A 163 -11.40 -11.26 4.22
CA PRO A 163 -12.30 -12.23 3.56
C PRO A 163 -13.24 -11.59 2.52
N ASN A 164 -13.57 -10.32 2.69
CA ASN A 164 -14.48 -9.56 1.83
C ASN A 164 -13.76 -8.81 0.68
N LEU A 165 -12.51 -9.16 0.39
CA LEU A 165 -11.69 -8.52 -0.64
C LEU A 165 -12.39 -8.51 -2.02
N ASP A 166 -13.20 -9.51 -2.33
CA ASP A 166 -13.91 -9.61 -3.61
C ASP A 166 -14.87 -8.44 -3.88
N LYS A 167 -15.28 -7.72 -2.84
CA LYS A 167 -16.09 -6.51 -2.95
C LYS A 167 -15.29 -5.27 -3.34
N LEU A 168 -13.96 -5.31 -3.15
CA LEU A 168 -13.04 -4.23 -3.52
C LEU A 168 -12.47 -4.46 -4.92
N LYS A 169 -12.59 -3.46 -5.77
CA LYS A 169 -11.98 -3.46 -7.11
C LYS A 169 -10.60 -2.80 -7.02
N LEU A 170 -9.58 -3.60 -6.77
CA LEU A 170 -8.21 -3.13 -6.81
C LEU A 170 -7.82 -2.88 -8.27
N PRO A 171 -7.15 -1.76 -8.58
CA PRO A 171 -6.60 -1.54 -9.90
C PRO A 171 -5.56 -2.62 -10.21
N PRO A 172 -5.40 -2.96 -11.50
CA PRO A 172 -4.34 -3.88 -11.90
C PRO A 172 -2.97 -3.29 -11.55
N GLU A 173 -2.03 -4.15 -11.20
CA GLU A 173 -0.64 -3.80 -10.98
C GLU A 173 -0.05 -3.14 -12.23
N LYS A 174 0.76 -2.10 -12.01
CA LYS A 174 1.47 -1.40 -13.08
C LYS A 174 2.96 -1.54 -12.88
N GLU A 175 3.66 -1.75 -13.99
CA GLU A 175 5.12 -1.75 -13.98
C GLU A 175 5.67 -0.40 -13.51
N PRO A 176 6.78 -0.39 -12.74
CA PRO A 176 7.49 0.82 -12.40
C PRO A 176 7.87 1.64 -13.63
N VAL A 177 7.62 2.94 -13.62
CA VAL A 177 7.95 3.84 -14.73
C VAL A 177 9.16 4.68 -14.34
N LYS A 178 10.21 4.64 -15.17
CA LYS A 178 11.35 5.51 -15.00
C LYS A 178 10.94 6.95 -15.30
N VAL A 179 11.17 7.87 -14.34
CA VAL A 179 10.85 9.29 -14.48
C VAL A 179 12.14 10.09 -14.55
N THR A 180 12.13 11.10 -15.44
CA THR A 180 13.22 12.06 -15.49
C THR A 180 13.06 13.07 -14.36
N SER A 181 14.15 13.35 -13.66
CA SER A 181 14.24 14.40 -12.62
C SER A 181 13.97 15.77 -13.21
#